data_7ee9bb77ab2c0456754bb61e0bf9552e
#
_entry.id   7ee9bb77ab2c0456754bb61e0bf9552e
#
_cell.length_a   1.000
_cell.length_b   1.000
_cell.length_c   1.000
_cell.angle_alpha   90.00
_cell.angle_beta   90.00
_cell.angle_gamma   90.00
#
_symmetry.space_group_name_H-M   'P 1'
#
loop_
_entity.id
_entity.type
_entity.pdbx_description
1 polymer ?
#
loop_
_entity_poly.entity_id
_entity_poly.type
_entity_poly.pdbx_seq_one_letter_code
_entity_poly.pdbx_strand_id
1 'polypeptide(L)'
;MEFMRAVGSQRSFQYFLPWRPVERPKVQVILEAGRLASRAVNTAFSKAIVTYRDSLTEDEREALKTPFSAALVDTAPVYIFWYYDMDARRVAVQDQKWPTVASGALVGIGALGPPHGWSHRYVQQVVLPEVLTPGLDAGPQRGGNADAGLAMAQGLLAAIDEGLAVSLAPINEAGAKAVLRVPDTWEPVSMMFLGYPAESAQAAGQEPRPPFEGMFFEQNTTEPFVRDPKVTAKLAEAGLIQAPAPVPWRDREVRAISRMLGLPIE
;
A
#
# COMPACT_ATOMS: atom_id res chain seq x y z
N MET A 1 9.79 -4.39 -15.54
CA MET A 1 9.66 -5.83 -15.14
C MET A 1 8.26 -6.30 -15.52
N GLU A 2 8.04 -7.58 -15.85
CA GLU A 2 6.67 -8.07 -16.06
C GLU A 2 5.89 -8.08 -14.75
N PHE A 3 4.62 -7.68 -14.79
CA PHE A 3 3.77 -7.52 -13.61
C PHE A 3 3.77 -8.74 -12.67
N MET A 4 3.53 -9.94 -13.21
CA MET A 4 3.52 -11.17 -12.40
C MET A 4 4.89 -11.46 -11.76
N ARG A 5 5.97 -11.03 -12.38
CA ARG A 5 7.32 -11.16 -11.82
C ARG A 5 7.52 -10.21 -10.64
N ALA A 6 7.01 -8.98 -10.70
CA ALA A 6 7.01 -8.06 -9.57
C ALA A 6 6.21 -8.64 -8.40
N VAL A 7 5.00 -9.16 -8.65
CA VAL A 7 4.17 -9.81 -7.62
C VAL A 7 4.88 -11.02 -7.00
N GLY A 8 5.46 -11.91 -7.81
CA GLY A 8 6.14 -13.12 -7.32
C GLY A 8 7.45 -12.85 -6.59
N SER A 9 8.14 -11.75 -6.92
CA SER A 9 9.40 -11.37 -6.26
C SER A 9 9.21 -10.56 -4.99
N GLN A 10 7.99 -10.16 -4.65
CA GLN A 10 7.71 -9.39 -3.44
C GLN A 10 8.17 -10.14 -2.18
N ARG A 11 8.92 -9.44 -1.34
CA ARG A 11 9.36 -9.89 -0.01
C ARG A 11 9.24 -8.76 0.98
N SER A 12 9.04 -9.10 2.26
CA SER A 12 9.12 -8.15 3.36
C SER A 12 10.58 -8.05 3.81
N PHE A 13 11.30 -7.10 3.24
CA PHE A 13 12.69 -6.84 3.61
C PHE A 13 12.76 -6.22 5.01
N GLN A 14 13.70 -6.70 5.82
CA GLN A 14 13.87 -6.22 7.20
C GLN A 14 15.09 -5.31 7.36
N TYR A 15 16.04 -5.36 6.43
CA TYR A 15 17.30 -4.64 6.52
C TYR A 15 17.64 -3.95 5.20
N PHE A 16 17.94 -2.66 5.30
CA PHE A 16 18.29 -1.80 4.17
C PHE A 16 19.72 -1.29 4.31
N LEU A 17 20.31 -0.76 3.23
CA LEU A 17 21.60 -0.08 3.23
C LEU A 17 21.38 1.40 3.59
N PRO A 18 21.62 1.83 4.86
CA PRO A 18 21.26 3.17 5.30
C PRO A 18 22.06 4.28 4.63
N TRP A 19 23.26 3.96 4.15
CA TRP A 19 24.15 4.89 3.45
C TRP A 19 23.88 5.02 1.96
N ARG A 20 22.99 4.18 1.40
CA ARG A 20 22.63 4.22 -0.01
C ARG A 20 21.31 4.95 -0.20
N PRO A 21 21.31 6.21 -0.65
CA PRO A 21 20.10 6.98 -0.83
C PRO A 21 19.23 6.37 -1.94
N VAL A 22 17.91 6.57 -1.82
CA VAL A 22 16.95 6.30 -2.89
C VAL A 22 16.80 7.55 -3.74
N GLU A 23 16.93 7.41 -5.03
CA GLU A 23 16.82 8.50 -6.00
C GLU A 23 15.41 9.09 -5.99
N ARG A 24 15.32 10.42 -5.89
CA ARG A 24 14.02 11.12 -5.86
C ARG A 24 13.08 10.78 -7.04
N PRO A 25 13.57 10.61 -8.28
CA PRO A 25 12.73 10.17 -9.40
C PRO A 25 12.03 8.82 -9.14
N LYS A 26 12.69 7.86 -8.52
CA LYS A 26 12.08 6.57 -8.17
C LYS A 26 10.95 6.74 -7.16
N VAL A 27 11.16 7.58 -6.14
CA VAL A 27 10.09 7.91 -5.18
C VAL A 27 8.90 8.55 -5.90
N GLN A 28 9.14 9.43 -6.86
CA GLN A 28 8.08 10.02 -7.67
C GLN A 28 7.32 8.97 -8.49
N VAL A 29 7.98 8.03 -9.13
CA VAL A 29 7.34 6.92 -9.86
C VAL A 29 6.42 6.11 -8.94
N ILE A 30 6.86 5.82 -7.73
CA ILE A 30 6.08 5.10 -6.71
C ILE A 30 4.81 5.88 -6.34
N LEU A 31 4.94 7.17 -6.12
CA LEU A 31 3.78 8.02 -5.78
C LEU A 31 2.82 8.18 -6.97
N GLU A 32 3.34 8.28 -8.21
CA GLU A 32 2.50 8.32 -9.41
C GLU A 32 1.75 7.00 -9.61
N ALA A 33 2.37 5.85 -9.37
CA ALA A 33 1.69 4.57 -9.41
C ALA A 33 0.53 4.53 -8.41
N GLY A 34 0.75 4.99 -7.17
CA GLY A 34 -0.31 5.14 -6.18
C GLY A 34 -1.40 6.14 -6.60
N ARG A 35 -1.02 7.26 -7.22
CA ARG A 35 -1.98 8.24 -7.73
C ARG A 35 -2.88 7.68 -8.84
N LEU A 36 -2.38 6.76 -9.65
CA LEU A 36 -3.11 6.12 -10.74
C LEU A 36 -3.98 4.95 -10.30
N ALA A 37 -3.94 4.55 -9.04
CA ALA A 37 -4.77 3.48 -8.51
C ALA A 37 -6.26 3.78 -8.71
N SER A 38 -7.03 2.72 -8.96
CA SER A 38 -8.49 2.82 -8.99
C SER A 38 -9.02 3.34 -7.65
N ARG A 39 -10.00 4.21 -7.72
CA ARG A 39 -10.62 4.79 -6.52
C ARG A 39 -12.10 5.02 -6.73
N ALA A 40 -12.85 4.90 -5.66
CA ALA A 40 -14.29 5.10 -5.69
C ALA A 40 -14.59 6.53 -6.15
N VAL A 41 -15.35 6.63 -7.26
CA VAL A 41 -15.84 7.87 -7.86
C VAL A 41 -14.81 8.99 -7.97
N ASN A 42 -13.57 8.60 -8.20
CA ASN A 42 -12.42 9.50 -8.35
C ASN A 42 -12.16 10.44 -7.14
N THR A 43 -12.56 10.05 -5.94
CA THR A 43 -12.32 10.82 -4.72
C THR A 43 -10.88 10.63 -4.23
N ALA A 44 -10.27 11.70 -3.71
CA ALA A 44 -8.88 11.68 -3.25
C ALA A 44 -8.75 11.20 -1.79
N PHE A 45 -9.21 9.97 -1.52
CA PHE A 45 -9.13 9.37 -0.19
C PHE A 45 -7.70 9.07 0.24
N SER A 46 -6.87 8.59 -0.68
CA SER A 46 -5.50 8.20 -0.37
C SER A 46 -4.60 9.42 -0.21
N LYS A 47 -3.86 9.45 0.88
CA LYS A 47 -2.82 10.46 1.16
C LYS A 47 -1.52 9.75 1.51
N ALA A 48 -0.41 10.41 1.23
CA ALA A 48 0.90 9.89 1.59
C ALA A 48 1.83 11.02 2.05
N ILE A 49 2.63 10.75 3.07
CA ILE A 49 3.72 11.63 3.51
C ILE A 49 5.03 10.89 3.27
N VAL A 50 5.92 11.51 2.51
CA VAL A 50 7.27 10.99 2.28
C VAL A 50 8.23 11.66 3.24
N THR A 51 9.03 10.85 3.93
CA THR A 51 10.07 11.31 4.85
C THR A 51 11.37 10.57 4.55
N TYR A 52 12.48 11.29 4.61
CA TYR A 52 13.81 10.73 4.45
C TYR A 52 14.44 10.57 5.83
N ARG A 53 15.03 9.39 6.10
CA ARG A 53 15.64 9.08 7.40
C ARG A 53 16.60 10.17 7.87
N ASP A 54 17.47 10.63 6.96
CA ASP A 54 18.52 11.60 7.28
C ASP A 54 18.00 13.04 7.46
N SER A 55 16.71 13.28 7.18
CA SER A 55 16.03 14.54 7.50
C SER A 55 15.41 14.58 8.89
N LEU A 56 15.43 13.47 9.60
CA LEU A 56 14.88 13.32 10.95
C LEU A 56 16.02 13.29 11.98
N THR A 57 15.78 13.91 13.12
CA THR A 57 16.62 13.74 14.32
C THR A 57 16.49 12.32 14.87
N GLU A 58 17.38 11.94 15.79
CA GLU A 58 17.33 10.64 16.47
C GLU A 58 16.02 10.49 17.28
N ASP A 59 15.64 11.53 18.02
CA ASP A 59 14.41 11.54 18.82
C ASP A 59 13.15 11.40 17.94
N GLU A 60 13.12 12.06 16.78
CA GLU A 60 12.02 11.93 15.82
C GLU A 60 11.94 10.52 15.25
N ARG A 61 13.07 9.90 14.91
CA ARG A 61 13.09 8.50 14.46
C ARG A 61 12.61 7.55 15.56
N GLU A 62 13.06 7.76 16.80
CA GLU A 62 12.63 6.95 17.94
C GLU A 62 11.11 7.05 18.16
N ALA A 63 10.56 8.26 18.06
CA ALA A 63 9.11 8.49 18.17
C ALA A 63 8.30 7.77 17.10
N LEU A 64 8.87 7.49 15.93
CA LEU A 64 8.20 6.79 14.83
C LEU A 64 8.25 5.26 14.96
N LYS A 65 9.08 4.71 15.82
CA LYS A 65 9.23 3.26 15.99
C LYS A 65 7.99 2.61 16.60
N THR A 66 7.75 1.39 16.19
CA THR A 66 6.86 0.42 16.83
C THR A 66 7.69 -0.81 17.19
N PRO A 67 7.18 -1.74 18.02
CA PRO A 67 7.89 -3.00 18.30
C PRO A 67 8.26 -3.82 17.04
N PHE A 68 7.56 -3.57 15.92
CA PHE A 68 7.76 -4.30 14.65
C PHE A 68 8.63 -3.54 13.65
N SER A 69 9.00 -2.29 13.91
CA SER A 69 9.63 -1.43 12.91
C SER A 69 10.98 -0.84 13.31
N ALA A 70 11.54 -1.19 14.46
CA ALA A 70 12.78 -0.58 14.93
C ALA A 70 13.93 -0.67 13.92
N ALA A 71 14.28 -1.89 13.47
CA ALA A 71 15.34 -2.08 12.48
C ALA A 71 15.02 -1.41 11.12
N LEU A 72 13.74 -1.35 10.75
CA LEU A 72 13.28 -0.71 9.52
C LEU A 72 13.49 0.81 9.59
N VAL A 73 13.11 1.45 10.72
CA VAL A 73 13.34 2.89 10.95
C VAL A 73 14.83 3.22 10.99
N ASP A 74 15.65 2.34 11.59
CA ASP A 74 17.08 2.59 11.70
C ASP A 74 17.82 2.44 10.36
N THR A 75 17.32 1.62 9.45
CA THR A 75 18.08 1.23 8.26
C THR A 75 17.49 1.73 6.94
N ALA A 76 16.17 1.86 6.79
CA ALA A 76 15.58 2.31 5.54
C ALA A 76 15.84 3.80 5.29
N PRO A 77 16.32 4.21 4.12
CA PRO A 77 16.58 5.62 3.82
C PRO A 77 15.32 6.44 3.55
N VAL A 78 14.19 5.81 3.18
CA VAL A 78 12.94 6.51 2.86
C VAL A 78 11.77 5.80 3.52
N TYR A 79 10.86 6.60 4.08
CA TYR A 79 9.57 6.15 4.62
C TYR A 79 8.44 6.83 3.86
N ILE A 80 7.40 6.08 3.49
CA ILE A 80 6.14 6.61 2.96
C ILE A 80 5.03 6.19 3.91
N PHE A 81 4.44 7.16 4.59
CA PHE A 81 3.30 6.94 5.47
C PHE A 81 2.02 7.07 4.65
N TRP A 82 1.28 5.99 4.51
CA TRP A 82 0.01 5.95 3.80
C TRP A 82 -1.15 6.16 4.74
N TYR A 83 -2.04 7.04 4.36
CA TYR A 83 -3.22 7.42 5.12
C TYR A 83 -4.48 7.36 4.28
N TYR A 84 -5.59 7.22 4.95
CA TYR A 84 -6.91 7.45 4.44
C TYR A 84 -7.47 8.75 5.00
N ASP A 85 -7.87 9.67 4.12
CA ASP A 85 -8.49 10.94 4.52
C ASP A 85 -10.00 10.76 4.65
N MET A 86 -10.49 10.69 5.88
CA MET A 86 -11.91 10.53 6.20
C MET A 86 -12.77 11.71 5.73
N ASP A 87 -12.15 12.88 5.58
CA ASP A 87 -12.84 14.10 5.18
C ASP A 87 -12.92 14.29 3.66
N ALA A 88 -12.17 13.51 2.89
CA ALA A 88 -12.08 13.67 1.44
C ALA A 88 -13.44 13.60 0.74
N ARG A 89 -14.34 12.74 1.21
CA ARG A 89 -15.69 12.61 0.65
C ARG A 89 -16.55 13.82 0.98
N ARG A 90 -16.50 14.30 2.22
CA ARG A 90 -17.24 15.50 2.65
C ARG A 90 -16.79 16.72 1.84
N VAL A 91 -15.48 16.92 1.71
CA VAL A 91 -14.91 18.00 0.89
C VAL A 91 -15.36 17.88 -0.57
N ALA A 92 -15.28 16.70 -1.16
CA ALA A 92 -15.66 16.45 -2.55
C ALA A 92 -17.16 16.75 -2.79
N VAL A 93 -18.02 16.39 -1.84
CA VAL A 93 -19.47 16.67 -1.91
C VAL A 93 -19.75 18.17 -1.74
N GLN A 94 -19.12 18.83 -0.75
CA GLN A 94 -19.29 20.25 -0.49
C GLN A 94 -18.80 21.13 -1.64
N ASP A 95 -17.69 20.77 -2.26
CA ASP A 95 -17.12 21.51 -3.39
C ASP A 95 -17.94 21.37 -4.68
N GLN A 96 -18.96 20.52 -4.71
CA GLN A 96 -19.81 20.19 -5.87
C GLN A 96 -19.04 19.78 -7.15
N LYS A 97 -17.75 19.54 -7.05
CA LYS A 97 -16.91 19.10 -8.17
C LYS A 97 -17.05 17.62 -8.43
N TRP A 98 -17.33 16.86 -7.38
CA TRP A 98 -17.40 15.42 -7.42
C TRP A 98 -18.48 14.87 -8.38
N PRO A 99 -19.75 15.36 -8.38
CA PRO A 99 -20.75 14.88 -9.32
C PRO A 99 -20.35 15.05 -10.78
N THR A 100 -19.75 16.18 -11.12
CA THR A 100 -19.28 16.49 -12.48
C THR A 100 -18.15 15.57 -12.91
N VAL A 101 -17.15 15.35 -12.04
CA VAL A 101 -16.03 14.47 -12.32
C VAL A 101 -16.49 13.02 -12.44
N ALA A 102 -17.33 12.55 -11.51
CA ALA A 102 -17.82 11.18 -11.52
C ALA A 102 -18.66 10.87 -12.77
N SER A 103 -19.61 11.72 -13.12
CA SER A 103 -20.45 11.52 -14.30
C SER A 103 -19.64 11.62 -15.60
N GLY A 104 -18.72 12.56 -15.71
CA GLY A 104 -17.84 12.69 -16.88
C GLY A 104 -16.91 11.50 -17.07
N ALA A 105 -16.35 10.98 -15.99
CA ALA A 105 -15.47 9.82 -16.03
C ALA A 105 -16.18 8.51 -16.38
N LEU A 106 -17.43 8.33 -15.88
CA LEU A 106 -18.14 7.05 -16.02
C LEU A 106 -18.96 6.94 -17.30
N VAL A 107 -19.51 8.05 -17.79
CA VAL A 107 -20.50 7.99 -18.90
C VAL A 107 -20.29 9.08 -19.96
N GLY A 108 -19.39 10.02 -19.75
CA GLY A 108 -19.17 11.12 -20.69
C GLY A 108 -20.30 12.14 -20.73
N ILE A 109 -20.23 13.06 -21.67
CA ILE A 109 -21.23 14.11 -21.89
C ILE A 109 -22.40 13.52 -22.71
N GLY A 110 -23.63 13.75 -22.26
CA GLY A 110 -24.82 13.22 -22.93
C GLY A 110 -25.15 11.78 -22.58
N ALA A 111 -24.70 11.36 -21.44
CA ALA A 111 -24.82 10.03 -20.91
C ALA A 111 -26.23 9.44 -20.90
N LEU A 112 -26.25 8.12 -20.88
CA LEU A 112 -27.45 7.33 -20.68
C LEU A 112 -28.15 7.69 -19.37
N GLY A 113 -29.48 7.74 -19.42
CA GLY A 113 -30.29 7.92 -18.21
C GLY A 113 -30.29 6.67 -17.31
N PRO A 114 -30.83 6.79 -16.08
CA PRO A 114 -31.01 5.64 -15.20
C PRO A 114 -31.89 4.56 -15.89
N PRO A 115 -31.63 3.27 -15.64
CA PRO A 115 -30.60 2.73 -14.74
C PRO A 115 -29.26 2.43 -15.41
N HIS A 116 -29.03 2.87 -16.63
CA HIS A 116 -27.94 2.42 -17.49
C HIS A 116 -26.68 3.30 -17.44
N GLY A 117 -26.64 4.30 -16.61
CA GLY A 117 -25.46 5.17 -16.50
C GLY A 117 -25.56 6.27 -15.47
N TRP A 118 -24.43 6.89 -15.21
CA TRP A 118 -24.27 7.97 -14.26
C TRP A 118 -24.29 9.32 -14.98
N SER A 119 -25.47 9.78 -15.43
CA SER A 119 -25.59 11.12 -15.96
C SER A 119 -25.43 12.17 -14.85
N HIS A 120 -25.04 13.40 -15.21
CA HIS A 120 -25.00 14.52 -14.26
C HIS A 120 -26.31 14.66 -13.50
N ARG A 121 -27.43 14.56 -14.19
CA ARG A 121 -28.75 14.64 -13.60
C ARG A 121 -28.99 13.54 -12.56
N TYR A 122 -28.67 12.30 -12.89
CA TYR A 122 -28.85 11.16 -11.98
C TYR A 122 -27.96 11.29 -10.75
N VAL A 123 -26.69 11.67 -10.95
CA VAL A 123 -25.75 11.88 -9.83
C VAL A 123 -26.26 12.99 -8.91
N GLN A 124 -26.71 14.10 -9.44
CA GLN A 124 -27.18 15.22 -8.63
C GLN A 124 -28.53 14.96 -7.95
N GLN A 125 -29.45 14.26 -8.61
CA GLN A 125 -30.81 14.09 -8.10
C GLN A 125 -31.01 12.83 -7.25
N VAL A 126 -30.16 11.81 -7.43
CA VAL A 126 -30.30 10.51 -6.75
C VAL A 126 -29.05 10.15 -5.97
N VAL A 127 -27.89 10.02 -6.64
CA VAL A 127 -26.70 9.49 -6.00
C VAL A 127 -26.22 10.40 -4.86
N LEU A 128 -26.13 11.69 -5.12
CA LEU A 128 -25.65 12.65 -4.13
C LEU A 128 -26.59 12.75 -2.91
N PRO A 129 -27.90 13.02 -3.04
CA PRO A 129 -28.77 13.18 -1.90
C PRO A 129 -29.14 11.86 -1.20
N GLU A 130 -29.32 10.76 -1.93
CA GLU A 130 -29.84 9.51 -1.38
C GLU A 130 -28.75 8.54 -0.93
N VAL A 131 -27.56 8.57 -1.53
CA VAL A 131 -26.51 7.60 -1.27
C VAL A 131 -25.32 8.22 -0.55
N LEU A 132 -24.86 9.37 -1.00
CA LEU A 132 -23.59 9.94 -0.53
C LEU A 132 -23.75 10.88 0.66
N THR A 133 -24.74 11.78 0.63
CA THR A 133 -24.98 12.73 1.70
C THR A 133 -25.37 12.07 3.03
N PRO A 134 -26.29 11.10 3.07
CA PRO A 134 -26.67 10.47 4.34
C PRO A 134 -25.53 9.72 5.03
N GLY A 135 -24.51 9.33 4.29
CA GLY A 135 -23.36 8.64 4.84
C GLY A 135 -22.20 9.53 5.30
N LEU A 136 -22.31 10.86 5.15
CA LEU A 136 -21.23 11.78 5.55
C LEU A 136 -21.02 11.82 7.07
N ASP A 137 -22.09 11.67 7.84
CA ASP A 137 -22.08 11.71 9.30
C ASP A 137 -21.91 10.32 9.95
N ALA A 138 -21.86 9.27 9.15
CA ALA A 138 -21.81 7.87 9.65
C ALA A 138 -20.41 7.43 10.14
N GLY A 139 -19.46 8.34 10.28
CA GLY A 139 -18.10 8.04 10.72
C GLY A 139 -17.20 7.51 9.60
N PRO A 140 -16.02 6.96 9.93
CA PRO A 140 -15.01 6.54 8.96
C PRO A 140 -15.56 5.53 7.96
N GLN A 141 -15.38 5.83 6.70
CA GLN A 141 -15.96 5.06 5.60
C GLN A 141 -15.12 3.82 5.32
N ARG A 142 -15.64 2.64 5.60
CA ARG A 142 -14.95 1.36 5.34
C ARG A 142 -14.42 1.21 3.91
N GLY A 143 -15.08 1.80 2.92
CA GLY A 143 -14.64 1.75 1.51
C GLY A 143 -13.35 2.51 1.21
N GLY A 144 -13.02 3.55 1.97
CA GLY A 144 -11.83 4.35 1.70
C GLY A 144 -10.52 3.69 2.10
N ASN A 145 -10.54 2.80 3.08
CA ASN A 145 -9.37 1.97 3.38
C ASN A 145 -8.99 1.08 2.20
N ALA A 146 -9.97 0.59 1.41
CA ALA A 146 -9.70 -0.18 0.20
C ALA A 146 -8.98 0.67 -0.86
N ASP A 147 -9.43 1.90 -1.10
CA ASP A 147 -8.79 2.81 -2.06
C ASP A 147 -7.36 3.17 -1.66
N ALA A 148 -7.12 3.43 -0.37
CA ALA A 148 -5.78 3.71 0.13
C ALA A 148 -4.89 2.45 0.06
N GLY A 149 -5.44 1.28 0.34
CA GLY A 149 -4.76 -0.01 0.19
C GLY A 149 -4.37 -0.29 -1.27
N LEU A 150 -5.26 0.00 -2.23
CA LEU A 150 -4.96 -0.12 -3.67
C LEU A 150 -3.83 0.83 -4.10
N ALA A 151 -3.86 2.08 -3.65
CA ALA A 151 -2.82 3.06 -3.95
C ALA A 151 -1.46 2.63 -3.38
N MET A 152 -1.44 2.17 -2.13
CA MET A 152 -0.25 1.64 -1.49
C MET A 152 0.28 0.39 -2.20
N ALA A 153 -0.58 -0.55 -2.58
CA ALA A 153 -0.19 -1.78 -3.27
C ALA A 153 0.43 -1.49 -4.65
N GLN A 154 -0.13 -0.56 -5.41
CA GLN A 154 0.47 -0.14 -6.69
C GLN A 154 1.82 0.55 -6.47
N GLY A 155 1.94 1.41 -5.45
CA GLY A 155 3.22 2.01 -5.08
C GLY A 155 4.27 0.98 -4.68
N LEU A 156 3.88 -0.06 -3.92
CA LEU A 156 4.74 -1.17 -3.54
C LEU A 156 5.28 -1.92 -4.78
N LEU A 157 4.41 -2.26 -5.71
CA LEU A 157 4.81 -2.96 -6.94
C LEU A 157 5.72 -2.09 -7.83
N ALA A 158 5.44 -0.79 -7.90
CA ALA A 158 6.31 0.16 -8.60
C ALA A 158 7.70 0.25 -7.94
N ALA A 159 7.79 0.22 -6.61
CA ALA A 159 9.07 0.21 -5.91
C ALA A 159 9.90 -1.05 -6.25
N ILE A 160 9.26 -2.21 -6.34
CA ILE A 160 9.92 -3.45 -6.76
C ILE A 160 10.40 -3.34 -8.21
N ASP A 161 9.59 -2.78 -9.10
CA ASP A 161 9.95 -2.59 -10.51
C ASP A 161 11.14 -1.62 -10.67
N GLU A 162 11.25 -0.60 -9.81
CA GLU A 162 12.39 0.31 -9.69
C GLU A 162 13.64 -0.32 -9.04
N GLY A 163 13.57 -1.60 -8.68
CA GLY A 163 14.68 -2.36 -8.08
C GLY A 163 14.93 -2.03 -6.61
N LEU A 164 13.92 -1.54 -5.91
CA LEU A 164 13.99 -1.27 -4.47
C LEU A 164 13.43 -2.44 -3.65
N ALA A 165 13.97 -2.58 -2.45
CA ALA A 165 13.40 -3.39 -1.40
C ALA A 165 12.28 -2.61 -0.68
N VAL A 166 11.26 -3.33 -0.24
CA VAL A 166 10.08 -2.78 0.43
C VAL A 166 9.75 -3.57 1.67
N SER A 167 9.34 -2.88 2.72
CA SER A 167 8.67 -3.49 3.88
C SER A 167 7.48 -2.63 4.31
N LEU A 168 6.48 -3.27 4.90
CA LEU A 168 5.33 -2.59 5.48
C LEU A 168 5.29 -2.84 6.98
N ALA A 169 4.94 -1.80 7.75
CA ALA A 169 4.72 -1.91 9.18
C ALA A 169 3.58 -0.99 9.63
N PRO A 170 2.99 -1.24 10.82
CA PRO A 170 2.04 -0.32 11.42
C PRO A 170 2.67 1.06 11.67
N ILE A 171 1.86 2.11 11.58
CA ILE A 171 2.24 3.47 11.94
C ILE A 171 2.13 3.65 13.45
N ASN A 172 3.15 4.22 14.09
CA ASN A 172 3.02 4.79 15.42
C ASN A 172 2.25 6.11 15.29
N GLU A 173 0.96 6.08 15.56
CA GLU A 173 0.08 7.23 15.34
C GLU A 173 0.47 8.46 16.16
N ALA A 174 0.79 8.27 17.44
CA ALA A 174 1.18 9.37 18.32
C ALA A 174 2.49 10.01 17.84
N GLY A 175 3.49 9.20 17.52
CA GLY A 175 4.77 9.66 16.99
C GLY A 175 4.61 10.35 15.63
N ALA A 176 3.84 9.74 14.71
CA ALA A 176 3.59 10.32 13.40
C ALA A 176 2.85 11.66 13.48
N LYS A 177 1.85 11.80 14.36
CA LYS A 177 1.18 13.09 14.61
C LYS A 177 2.13 14.15 15.13
N ALA A 178 3.01 13.80 16.05
CA ALA A 178 3.98 14.73 16.64
C ALA A 178 5.04 15.18 15.62
N VAL A 179 5.61 14.23 14.86
CA VAL A 179 6.74 14.48 13.95
C VAL A 179 6.26 15.03 12.61
N LEU A 180 5.21 14.45 12.04
CA LEU A 180 4.76 14.73 10.67
C LEU A 180 3.56 15.69 10.61
N ARG A 181 3.00 16.09 11.75
CA ARG A 181 1.83 16.98 11.85
C ARG A 181 0.61 16.45 11.07
N VAL A 182 0.36 15.15 11.22
CA VAL A 182 -0.74 14.46 10.54
C VAL A 182 -2.09 15.03 11.01
N PRO A 183 -3.00 15.42 10.10
CA PRO A 183 -4.33 15.88 10.47
C PRO A 183 -5.14 14.79 11.17
N ASP A 184 -6.02 15.19 12.10
CA ASP A 184 -6.89 14.24 12.82
C ASP A 184 -7.90 13.53 11.92
N THR A 185 -8.16 14.05 10.73
CA THR A 185 -9.04 13.44 9.72
C THR A 185 -8.34 12.34 8.91
N TRP A 186 -7.04 12.14 9.10
CA TRP A 186 -6.29 11.11 8.38
C TRP A 186 -6.09 9.89 9.25
N GLU A 187 -6.69 8.78 8.83
CA GLU A 187 -6.50 7.48 9.48
C GLU A 187 -5.29 6.73 8.89
N PRO A 188 -4.49 6.09 9.72
CA PRO A 188 -3.31 5.36 9.27
C PRO A 188 -3.68 4.09 8.51
N VAL A 189 -3.00 3.84 7.40
CA VAL A 189 -3.08 2.59 6.64
C VAL A 189 -1.85 1.73 6.90
N SER A 190 -0.67 2.24 6.56
CA SER A 190 0.60 1.56 6.79
C SER A 190 1.78 2.50 6.54
N MET A 191 2.90 2.20 7.17
CA MET A 191 4.20 2.78 6.88
C MET A 191 4.95 1.87 5.91
N MET A 192 5.37 2.40 4.77
CA MET A 192 6.15 1.70 3.76
C MET A 192 7.59 2.17 3.85
N PHE A 193 8.51 1.23 4.05
CA PHE A 193 9.95 1.45 4.05
C PHE A 193 10.53 1.12 2.70
N LEU A 194 11.40 1.98 2.20
CA LEU A 194 12.05 1.84 0.90
C LEU A 194 13.55 2.01 1.01
N GLY A 195 14.27 1.20 0.25
CA GLY A 195 15.71 1.30 0.14
C GLY A 195 16.31 0.20 -0.71
N TYR A 196 17.63 0.18 -0.78
CA TYR A 196 18.36 -0.94 -1.34
C TYR A 196 18.58 -2.00 -0.26
N PRO A 197 18.38 -3.29 -0.55
CA PRO A 197 18.44 -4.33 0.47
C PRO A 197 19.86 -4.53 0.98
N ALA A 198 20.01 -4.70 2.30
CA ALA A 198 21.23 -5.20 2.92
C ALA A 198 21.26 -6.73 3.00
N GLU A 199 20.16 -7.37 2.70
CA GLU A 199 19.95 -8.82 2.75
C GLU A 199 19.72 -9.40 1.34
N SER A 200 19.72 -10.72 1.24
CA SER A 200 19.50 -11.41 -0.04
C SER A 200 18.13 -11.11 -0.63
N ALA A 201 17.98 -11.27 -1.95
CA ALA A 201 16.69 -11.12 -2.64
C ALA A 201 15.60 -12.09 -2.12
N GLN A 202 15.98 -13.14 -1.43
CA GLN A 202 15.06 -14.07 -0.76
C GLN A 202 14.53 -13.50 0.56
N ALA A 203 15.19 -12.50 1.14
CA ALA A 203 14.94 -12.02 2.50
C ALA A 203 14.80 -13.21 3.48
N ALA A 204 13.72 -13.29 4.25
CA ALA A 204 13.48 -14.43 5.15
C ALA A 204 12.87 -15.67 4.45
N GLY A 205 12.67 -15.61 3.13
CA GLY A 205 11.90 -16.59 2.37
C GLY A 205 10.42 -16.20 2.26
N GLN A 206 9.63 -17.09 1.67
CA GLN A 206 8.19 -16.88 1.55
C GLN A 206 7.46 -17.58 2.70
N GLU A 207 6.71 -16.81 3.49
CA GLU A 207 5.83 -17.41 4.50
C GLU A 207 4.74 -18.27 3.86
N PRO A 208 4.32 -19.36 4.53
CA PRO A 208 3.22 -20.17 4.07
C PRO A 208 1.96 -19.32 3.86
N ARG A 209 1.36 -19.43 2.69
CA ARG A 209 0.07 -18.79 2.42
C ARG A 209 -1.06 -19.70 2.88
N PRO A 210 -2.20 -19.16 3.31
CA PRO A 210 -3.39 -19.96 3.54
C PRO A 210 -3.74 -20.80 2.30
N PRO A 211 -4.34 -21.98 2.47
CA PRO A 211 -4.78 -22.78 1.33
C PRO A 211 -5.68 -21.95 0.40
N PHE A 212 -5.42 -22.05 -0.90
CA PHE A 212 -6.14 -21.30 -1.92
C PHE A 212 -7.65 -21.52 -1.83
N GLU A 213 -8.04 -22.75 -1.58
CA GLU A 213 -9.42 -23.23 -1.45
C GLU A 213 -10.14 -22.68 -0.22
N GLY A 214 -9.41 -22.19 0.77
CA GLY A 214 -9.95 -21.48 1.93
C GLY A 214 -10.09 -19.98 1.75
N MET A 215 -9.60 -19.45 0.61
CA MET A 215 -9.60 -18.00 0.33
C MET A 215 -10.51 -17.62 -0.84
N PHE A 216 -10.65 -18.51 -1.82
CA PHE A 216 -11.35 -18.21 -3.07
C PHE A 216 -12.44 -19.24 -3.34
N PHE A 217 -13.61 -18.75 -3.66
CA PHE A 217 -14.81 -19.55 -3.84
C PHE A 217 -15.46 -19.24 -5.19
N GLU A 218 -16.19 -20.19 -5.74
CA GLU A 218 -16.97 -20.05 -6.96
C GLU A 218 -18.46 -20.09 -6.65
N GLN A 219 -19.22 -19.14 -7.14
CA GLN A 219 -20.65 -18.96 -6.97
C GLN A 219 -21.12 -18.70 -5.52
N ASN A 220 -20.62 -19.44 -4.52
CA ASN A 220 -21.00 -19.29 -3.12
C ASN A 220 -19.85 -19.71 -2.18
N THR A 221 -20.00 -19.47 -0.88
CA THR A 221 -18.94 -19.71 0.12
C THR A 221 -18.72 -21.18 0.50
N THR A 222 -19.49 -22.11 -0.04
CA THR A 222 -19.35 -23.55 0.20
C THR A 222 -18.62 -24.28 -0.91
N GLU A 223 -18.41 -23.63 -2.05
CA GLU A 223 -17.77 -24.21 -3.22
C GLU A 223 -16.41 -23.53 -3.47
N PRO A 224 -15.29 -24.13 -3.03
CA PRO A 224 -13.96 -23.59 -3.32
C PRO A 224 -13.70 -23.53 -4.82
N PHE A 225 -13.03 -22.44 -5.27
CA PHE A 225 -12.58 -22.33 -6.66
C PHE A 225 -11.56 -23.42 -6.97
N VAL A 226 -11.81 -24.22 -8.01
CA VAL A 226 -10.91 -25.31 -8.43
C VAL A 226 -9.79 -24.77 -9.30
N ARG A 227 -8.55 -24.90 -8.82
CA ARG A 227 -7.36 -24.44 -9.55
C ARG A 227 -7.04 -25.36 -10.74
N ASP A 228 -6.69 -24.78 -11.87
CA ASP A 228 -6.08 -25.52 -12.98
C ASP A 228 -4.63 -25.91 -12.62
N PRO A 229 -4.29 -27.21 -12.57
CA PRO A 229 -2.93 -27.67 -12.25
C PRO A 229 -1.87 -27.15 -13.24
N LYS A 230 -2.24 -26.96 -14.52
CA LYS A 230 -1.33 -26.45 -15.54
C LYS A 230 -0.95 -24.98 -15.27
N VAL A 231 -1.91 -24.17 -14.81
CA VAL A 231 -1.63 -22.79 -14.42
C VAL A 231 -0.72 -22.76 -13.19
N THR A 232 -1.00 -23.59 -12.19
CA THR A 232 -0.15 -23.70 -10.99
C THR A 232 1.27 -24.12 -11.34
N ALA A 233 1.44 -25.12 -12.19
CA ALA A 233 2.75 -25.57 -12.66
C ALA A 233 3.51 -24.47 -13.41
N LYS A 234 2.83 -23.75 -14.32
CA LYS A 234 3.41 -22.62 -15.06
C LYS A 234 3.91 -21.51 -14.13
N LEU A 235 3.15 -21.18 -13.07
CA LEU A 235 3.57 -20.18 -12.08
C LEU A 235 4.79 -20.64 -11.29
N ALA A 236 4.84 -21.91 -10.92
CA ALA A 236 5.99 -22.50 -10.23
C ALA A 236 7.26 -22.51 -11.13
N GLU A 237 7.11 -22.90 -12.40
CA GLU A 237 8.18 -22.87 -13.41
C GLU A 237 8.73 -21.45 -13.65
N ALA A 238 7.86 -20.47 -13.63
CA ALA A 238 8.23 -19.04 -13.74
C ALA A 238 8.93 -18.49 -12.48
N GLY A 239 9.16 -19.30 -11.44
CA GLY A 239 9.80 -18.89 -10.20
C GLY A 239 8.95 -17.94 -9.33
N LEU A 240 7.65 -17.94 -9.54
CA LEU A 240 6.71 -17.10 -8.76
C LEU A 240 6.35 -17.74 -7.41
N ILE A 241 6.63 -19.01 -7.24
CA ILE A 241 6.59 -19.71 -5.95
C ILE A 241 8.04 -19.86 -5.47
N GLN A 242 8.35 -19.22 -4.36
CA GLN A 242 9.73 -19.12 -3.86
C GLN A 242 9.98 -20.08 -2.69
N ALA A 243 11.26 -20.13 -2.26
CA ALA A 243 11.67 -20.96 -1.14
C ALA A 243 10.86 -20.61 0.13
N PRO A 244 10.33 -21.61 0.86
CA PRO A 244 9.60 -21.37 2.09
C PRO A 244 10.49 -20.76 3.18
N ALA A 245 9.90 -19.94 4.03
CA ALA A 245 10.54 -19.39 5.20
C ALA A 245 10.64 -20.42 6.36
N PRO A 246 11.66 -20.30 7.25
CA PRO A 246 12.87 -19.51 7.03
C PRO A 246 13.84 -20.22 6.07
N VAL A 247 14.58 -19.44 5.28
CA VAL A 247 15.66 -20.02 4.46
C VAL A 247 16.82 -20.50 5.34
N PRO A 248 17.52 -21.62 5.00
CA PRO A 248 18.50 -22.26 5.90
C PRO A 248 19.67 -21.37 6.34
N TRP A 249 20.01 -20.35 5.57
CA TRP A 249 21.13 -19.44 5.86
C TRP A 249 20.71 -18.18 6.63
N ARG A 250 19.41 -18.02 6.96
CA ARG A 250 18.85 -16.76 7.50
C ARG A 250 19.54 -16.29 8.77
N ASP A 251 19.76 -17.17 9.76
CA ASP A 251 20.42 -16.78 11.01
C ASP A 251 21.84 -16.21 10.77
N ARG A 252 22.63 -16.88 9.94
CA ARG A 252 23.97 -16.42 9.59
C ARG A 252 23.95 -15.08 8.85
N GLU A 253 22.99 -14.89 7.94
CA GLU A 253 22.82 -13.66 7.20
C GLU A 253 22.47 -12.50 8.16
N VAL A 254 21.46 -12.69 9.02
CA VAL A 254 21.03 -11.66 9.99
C VAL A 254 22.19 -11.26 10.92
N ARG A 255 22.95 -12.22 11.47
CA ARG A 255 24.11 -11.92 12.30
C ARG A 255 25.18 -11.13 11.55
N ALA A 256 25.41 -11.43 10.29
CA ALA A 256 26.37 -10.68 9.46
C ALA A 256 25.90 -9.24 9.21
N ILE A 257 24.61 -9.06 8.88
CA ILE A 257 23.98 -7.77 8.65
C ILE A 257 23.98 -6.94 9.94
N SER A 258 23.58 -7.52 11.06
CA SER A 258 23.56 -6.83 12.35
C SER A 258 24.94 -6.29 12.74
N ARG A 259 25.99 -7.09 12.54
CA ARG A 259 27.38 -6.61 12.75
C ARG A 259 27.74 -5.48 11.81
N MET A 260 27.38 -5.59 10.54
CA MET A 260 27.65 -4.55 9.52
C MET A 260 26.94 -3.22 9.83
N LEU A 261 25.73 -3.31 10.34
CA LEU A 261 24.87 -2.14 10.63
C LEU A 261 24.96 -1.64 12.07
N GLY A 262 25.71 -2.32 12.94
CA GLY A 262 25.79 -1.97 14.38
C GLY A 262 24.49 -2.22 15.14
N LEU A 263 23.65 -3.14 14.67
CA LEU A 263 22.39 -3.48 15.34
C LEU A 263 22.63 -4.48 16.50
N PRO A 264 21.77 -4.48 17.53
CA PRO A 264 21.89 -5.41 18.64
C PRO A 264 21.88 -6.88 18.16
N ILE A 265 22.74 -7.70 18.73
CA ILE A 265 22.79 -9.15 18.52
C ILE A 265 22.62 -9.79 19.90
N GLU A 266 21.62 -10.65 20.06
CA GLU A 266 21.49 -11.52 21.24
C GLU A 266 22.40 -12.74 21.15
#